data_a45061964ab4d6b7e466ddd034041834
#
_entry.id   a45061964ab4d6b7e466ddd034041834
#
_cell.length_a   1.000
_cell.length_b   1.000
_cell.length_c   1.000
_cell.angle_alpha   90.00
_cell.angle_beta   90.00
_cell.angle_gamma   90.00
#
_symmetry.space_group_name_H-M   'P 1'
#
loop_
_entity.id
_entity.type
_entity.pdbx_description
1 polymer ?
#
loop_
_entity_poly.entity_id
_entity_poly.type
_entity_poly.pdbx_seq_one_letter_code
_entity_poly.pdbx_strand_id
1 'polypeptide(L)'
;MIEIVSKGGNLALNIPPQPDGCLPAKAMRSLLKVGQWLTINGEGIYSTKGYALKQKDGIYLTQTEKNLYAFYLYDENTPSLPRKLILTLQSGQKIASAACLRTGSAIPFEQKEQTVRLDLTGIPILTAFYAECFKLVLQ
;
A
#
# COMPACT_ATOMS: atom_id res chain seq x y z
N MET A 1 -6.06 -2.27 -8.04
CA MET A 1 -6.75 -1.60 -6.91
C MET A 1 -5.90 -0.45 -6.35
N ILE A 2 -4.76 -0.71 -5.75
CA ILE A 2 -3.90 0.32 -5.11
C ILE A 2 -3.64 1.51 -6.04
N GLU A 3 -3.19 1.27 -7.26
CA GLU A 3 -2.92 2.32 -8.24
C GLU A 3 -4.16 3.18 -8.56
N ILE A 4 -5.34 2.56 -8.69
CA ILE A 4 -6.59 3.27 -8.99
C ILE A 4 -6.97 4.19 -7.83
N VAL A 5 -6.94 3.68 -6.60
CA VAL A 5 -7.30 4.45 -5.40
C VAL A 5 -6.29 5.57 -5.15
N SER A 6 -4.98 5.31 -5.34
CA SER A 6 -3.93 6.34 -5.19
C SER A 6 -4.06 7.50 -6.18
N LYS A 7 -4.72 7.27 -7.30
CA LYS A 7 -5.07 8.31 -8.31
C LYS A 7 -6.45 8.93 -8.08
N GLY A 8 -7.12 8.59 -6.97
CA GLY A 8 -8.44 9.11 -6.63
C GLY A 8 -9.61 8.42 -7.34
N GLY A 9 -9.36 7.27 -7.98
CA GLY A 9 -10.39 6.48 -8.64
C GLY A 9 -11.04 5.43 -7.74
N ASN A 10 -12.17 4.89 -8.20
CA ASN A 10 -12.86 3.76 -7.59
C ASN A 10 -12.72 2.52 -8.46
N LEU A 11 -12.60 1.34 -7.84
CA LEU A 11 -12.56 0.07 -8.55
C LEU A 11 -13.87 -0.69 -8.34
N ALA A 12 -14.58 -0.98 -9.43
CA ALA A 12 -15.65 -1.97 -9.46
C ALA A 12 -15.13 -3.22 -10.19
N LEU A 13 -15.09 -4.35 -9.49
CA LEU A 13 -14.61 -5.61 -10.02
C LEU A 13 -15.78 -6.54 -10.32
N ASN A 14 -16.04 -6.78 -11.62
CA ASN A 14 -17.05 -7.73 -12.05
C ASN A 14 -16.49 -9.13 -12.22
N ILE A 15 -17.21 -10.12 -11.72
CA ILE A 15 -16.90 -11.54 -11.92
C ILE A 15 -18.12 -12.20 -12.55
N PRO A 16 -18.03 -12.67 -13.79
CA PRO A 16 -19.15 -13.36 -14.43
C PRO A 16 -19.40 -14.70 -13.74
N PRO A 17 -20.67 -15.04 -13.45
CA PRO A 17 -21.00 -16.36 -12.95
C PRO A 17 -20.83 -17.43 -14.03
N GLN A 18 -20.66 -18.67 -13.61
CA GLN A 18 -20.72 -19.84 -14.48
C GLN A 18 -22.17 -20.16 -14.87
N PRO A 19 -22.42 -21.02 -15.87
CA PRO A 19 -23.79 -21.39 -16.28
C PRO A 19 -24.64 -22.00 -15.18
N ASP A 20 -24.03 -22.60 -14.15
CA ASP A 20 -24.69 -23.14 -12.96
C ASP A 20 -24.97 -22.07 -11.87
N GLY A 21 -24.67 -20.81 -12.13
CA GLY A 21 -24.82 -19.70 -11.19
C GLY A 21 -23.69 -19.55 -10.16
N CYS A 22 -22.73 -20.47 -10.13
CA CYS A 22 -21.62 -20.40 -9.20
C CYS A 22 -20.53 -19.43 -9.69
N LEU A 23 -19.73 -18.89 -8.78
CA LEU A 23 -18.55 -18.12 -9.14
C LEU A 23 -17.36 -19.06 -9.49
N PRO A 24 -16.55 -18.73 -10.50
CA PRO A 24 -15.39 -19.54 -10.84
C PRO A 24 -14.44 -19.69 -9.63
N ALA A 25 -14.01 -20.91 -9.31
CA ALA A 25 -13.17 -21.19 -8.15
C ALA A 25 -11.85 -20.37 -8.12
N LYS A 26 -11.26 -20.10 -9.30
CA LYS A 26 -10.07 -19.26 -9.41
C LYS A 26 -10.36 -17.80 -9.00
N ALA A 27 -11.50 -17.25 -9.43
CA ALA A 27 -11.92 -15.90 -9.07
C ALA A 27 -12.18 -15.80 -7.56
N MET A 28 -12.89 -16.78 -6.98
CA MET A 28 -13.12 -16.85 -5.54
C MET A 28 -11.83 -16.85 -4.73
N ARG A 29 -10.83 -17.67 -5.12
CA ARG A 29 -9.52 -17.68 -4.45
C ARG A 29 -8.82 -16.33 -4.53
N SER A 30 -8.88 -15.66 -5.68
CA SER A 30 -8.29 -14.32 -5.85
C SER A 30 -8.98 -13.28 -4.98
N LEU A 31 -10.33 -13.28 -4.93
CA LEU A 31 -11.09 -12.39 -4.05
C LEU A 31 -10.79 -12.59 -2.57
N LEU A 32 -10.68 -13.86 -2.14
CA LEU A 32 -10.32 -14.18 -0.75
C LEU A 32 -8.93 -13.63 -0.38
N LYS A 33 -7.94 -13.76 -1.27
CA LYS A 33 -6.60 -13.17 -1.06
C LYS A 33 -6.65 -11.63 -0.97
N VAL A 34 -7.42 -10.99 -1.85
CA VAL A 34 -7.62 -9.53 -1.78
C VAL A 34 -8.32 -9.15 -0.48
N GLY A 35 -9.33 -9.90 -0.05
CA GLY A 35 -10.03 -9.69 1.22
C GLY A 35 -9.09 -9.81 2.43
N GLN A 36 -8.25 -10.86 2.46
CA GLN A 36 -7.24 -11.06 3.50
C GLN A 36 -6.24 -9.89 3.55
N TRP A 37 -5.77 -9.43 2.39
CA TRP A 37 -4.88 -8.28 2.31
C TRP A 37 -5.57 -7.01 2.82
N LEU A 38 -6.83 -6.77 2.43
CA LEU A 38 -7.63 -5.63 2.87
C LEU A 38 -7.94 -5.65 4.38
N THR A 39 -8.11 -6.82 4.99
CA THR A 39 -8.29 -6.94 6.44
C THR A 39 -7.10 -6.33 7.19
N ILE A 40 -5.89 -6.44 6.65
CA ILE A 40 -4.66 -5.93 7.26
C ILE A 40 -4.38 -4.48 6.84
N ASN A 41 -4.53 -4.19 5.54
CA ASN A 41 -4.05 -2.95 4.93
C ASN A 41 -5.17 -1.99 4.51
N GLY A 42 -6.42 -2.34 4.79
CA GLY A 42 -7.59 -1.59 4.34
C GLY A 42 -7.66 -0.16 4.86
N GLU A 43 -7.02 0.13 6.01
CA GLU A 43 -6.87 1.49 6.53
C GLU A 43 -6.23 2.44 5.50
N GLY A 44 -5.30 1.93 4.70
CA GLY A 44 -4.66 2.70 3.63
C GLY A 44 -5.50 2.85 2.36
N ILE A 45 -6.62 2.13 2.25
CA ILE A 45 -7.50 2.14 1.08
C ILE A 45 -8.82 2.84 1.37
N TYR A 46 -9.49 2.45 2.48
CA TYR A 46 -10.82 2.96 2.80
C TYR A 46 -10.76 4.38 3.37
N SER A 47 -11.69 5.23 2.93
CA SER A 47 -11.79 6.63 3.40
C SER A 47 -10.53 7.46 3.20
N THR A 48 -9.67 7.07 2.25
CA THR A 48 -8.47 7.81 1.86
C THR A 48 -8.71 8.58 0.57
N LYS A 49 -7.85 9.56 0.31
CA LYS A 49 -7.77 10.31 -0.95
C LYS A 49 -6.48 9.97 -1.66
N GLY A 50 -6.47 10.09 -2.97
CA GLY A 50 -5.24 9.97 -3.75
C GLY A 50 -4.21 11.03 -3.33
N TYR A 51 -2.93 10.72 -3.53
CA TYR A 51 -1.84 11.65 -3.25
C TYR A 51 -1.35 12.31 -4.53
N ALA A 52 -1.28 13.65 -4.54
CA ALA A 52 -1.06 14.41 -5.77
C ALA A 52 0.34 14.22 -6.39
N LEU A 53 1.37 13.94 -5.57
CA LEU A 53 2.72 13.77 -6.07
C LEU A 53 2.95 12.33 -6.55
N LYS A 54 3.31 12.20 -7.83
CA LYS A 54 3.72 10.92 -8.39
C LYS A 54 5.01 10.44 -7.70
N GLN A 55 5.01 9.20 -7.28
CA GLN A 55 6.19 8.52 -6.72
C GLN A 55 6.94 7.74 -7.81
N LYS A 56 8.06 7.14 -7.45
CA LYS A 56 8.79 6.21 -8.30
C LYS A 56 7.91 4.99 -8.63
N ASP A 57 8.16 4.34 -9.76
CA ASP A 57 7.40 3.18 -10.20
C ASP A 57 7.33 2.08 -9.13
N GLY A 58 6.15 1.47 -8.99
CA GLY A 58 5.85 0.49 -7.96
C GLY A 58 5.52 1.08 -6.58
N ILE A 59 5.60 2.40 -6.41
CA ILE A 59 5.26 3.10 -5.17
C ILE A 59 4.02 3.96 -5.39
N TYR A 60 3.03 3.82 -4.53
CA TYR A 60 1.77 4.57 -4.57
C TYR A 60 1.45 5.13 -3.19
N LEU A 61 0.85 6.30 -3.15
CA LEU A 61 0.47 6.95 -1.89
C LEU A 61 -1.03 7.27 -1.88
N THR A 62 -1.63 7.04 -0.71
CA THR A 62 -2.93 7.60 -0.34
C THR A 62 -2.78 8.41 0.93
N GLN A 63 -3.76 9.24 1.24
CA GLN A 63 -3.70 10.11 2.40
C GLN A 63 -5.06 10.29 3.08
N THR A 64 -4.98 10.56 4.38
CA THR A 64 -6.03 11.18 5.18
C THR A 64 -5.52 12.53 5.68
N GLU A 65 -6.27 13.21 6.54
CA GLU A 65 -5.81 14.46 7.15
C GLU A 65 -4.56 14.27 8.04
N LYS A 66 -4.44 13.09 8.67
CA LYS A 66 -3.41 12.81 9.69
C LYS A 66 -2.36 11.80 9.25
N ASN A 67 -2.62 11.05 8.19
CA ASN A 67 -1.76 9.94 7.80
C ASN A 67 -1.51 9.91 6.30
N LEU A 68 -0.32 9.45 5.93
CA LEU A 68 0.01 8.96 4.59
C LEU A 68 0.16 7.45 4.64
N TYR A 69 -0.26 6.79 3.57
CA TYR A 69 -0.08 5.34 3.40
C TYR A 69 0.72 5.11 2.14
N ALA A 70 1.92 4.55 2.31
CA ALA A 70 2.81 4.23 1.22
C ALA A 70 2.69 2.74 0.88
N PHE A 71 2.30 2.44 -0.34
CA PHE A 71 2.24 1.08 -0.86
C PHE A 71 3.45 0.83 -1.74
N TYR A 72 4.11 -0.29 -1.50
CA TYR A 72 5.14 -0.84 -2.35
C TYR A 72 4.63 -2.12 -3.01
N LEU A 73 4.52 -2.11 -4.33
CA LEU A 73 4.12 -3.30 -5.10
C LEU A 73 5.34 -4.16 -5.37
N TYR A 74 5.22 -5.44 -5.04
CA TYR A 74 6.25 -6.42 -5.36
C TYR A 74 6.30 -6.68 -6.87
N ASP A 75 7.49 -7.00 -7.37
CA ASP A 75 7.63 -7.64 -8.66
C ASP A 75 7.02 -9.04 -8.61
N GLU A 76 6.23 -9.42 -9.63
CA GLU A 76 5.50 -10.70 -9.65
C GLU A 76 6.45 -11.91 -9.70
N ASN A 77 7.62 -11.77 -10.32
CA ASN A 77 8.58 -12.85 -10.53
C ASN A 77 9.59 -12.96 -9.38
N THR A 78 9.94 -11.83 -8.77
CA THR A 78 10.94 -11.73 -7.71
C THR A 78 10.44 -10.87 -6.55
N PRO A 79 9.48 -11.35 -5.74
CA PRO A 79 8.97 -10.57 -4.62
C PRO A 79 10.09 -10.18 -3.67
N SER A 80 10.35 -8.88 -3.55
CA SER A 80 11.39 -8.35 -2.68
C SER A 80 11.00 -6.98 -2.15
N LEU A 81 11.48 -6.64 -0.95
CA LEU A 81 11.45 -5.29 -0.41
C LEU A 81 12.83 -4.63 -0.57
N PRO A 82 12.89 -3.37 -1.00
CA PRO A 82 14.13 -2.65 -0.97
C PRO A 82 14.56 -2.40 0.48
N ARG A 83 15.86 -2.37 0.74
CA ARG A 83 16.35 -1.99 2.09
C ARG A 83 15.91 -0.59 2.49
N LYS A 84 15.78 0.32 1.52
CA LYS A 84 15.33 1.70 1.74
C LYS A 84 14.25 2.07 0.75
N LEU A 85 13.12 2.55 1.25
CA LEU A 85 12.05 3.11 0.44
C LEU A 85 12.13 4.63 0.50
N ILE A 86 12.21 5.27 -0.67
CA ILE A 86 12.33 6.72 -0.80
C ILE A 86 11.01 7.27 -1.27
N LEU A 87 10.46 8.20 -0.51
CA LEU A 87 9.19 8.88 -0.79
C LEU A 87 9.43 10.38 -0.96
N THR A 88 8.64 10.99 -1.84
CA THR A 88 8.61 12.45 -2.00
C THR A 88 7.30 12.98 -1.45
N LEU A 89 7.37 13.88 -0.47
CA LEU A 89 6.22 14.49 0.19
C LEU A 89 5.93 15.88 -0.36
N GLN A 90 4.71 16.34 -0.12
CA GLN A 90 4.34 17.74 -0.39
C GLN A 90 5.13 18.67 0.53
N SER A 91 5.35 19.90 0.04
CA SER A 91 6.06 20.93 0.83
C SER A 91 5.36 21.18 2.17
N GLY A 92 6.13 21.24 3.23
CA GLY A 92 5.64 21.50 4.58
C GLY A 92 5.17 20.26 5.35
N GLN A 93 4.99 19.09 4.69
CA GLN A 93 4.62 17.87 5.41
C GLN A 93 5.80 17.30 6.19
N LYS A 94 5.57 16.98 7.45
CA LYS A 94 6.54 16.34 8.34
C LYS A 94 5.97 15.05 8.90
N ILE A 95 6.82 14.04 9.02
CA ILE A 95 6.47 12.74 9.57
C ILE A 95 6.80 12.70 11.06
N ALA A 96 5.84 12.27 11.88
CA ALA A 96 6.03 12.01 13.30
C ALA A 96 6.50 10.58 13.56
N SER A 97 5.91 9.60 12.85
CA SER A 97 6.25 8.18 12.98
C SER A 97 5.93 7.41 11.71
N ALA A 98 6.57 6.26 11.54
CA ALA A 98 6.28 5.33 10.46
C ALA A 98 6.19 3.91 11.01
N ALA A 99 5.26 3.11 10.46
CA ALA A 99 5.07 1.70 10.83
C ALA A 99 4.60 0.86 9.63
N CYS A 100 4.92 -0.42 9.63
CA CYS A 100 4.35 -1.39 8.70
C CYS A 100 2.98 -1.82 9.19
N LEU A 101 1.92 -1.69 8.38
CA LEU A 101 0.56 -2.06 8.82
C LEU A 101 0.44 -3.55 9.14
N ARG A 102 1.10 -4.41 8.36
CA ARG A 102 1.01 -5.86 8.54
C ARG A 102 1.66 -6.36 9.83
N THR A 103 2.81 -5.84 10.19
CA THR A 103 3.57 -6.31 11.36
C THR A 103 3.36 -5.46 12.60
N GLY A 104 2.82 -4.24 12.44
CA GLY A 104 2.77 -3.23 13.50
C GLY A 104 4.15 -2.68 13.90
N SER A 105 5.22 -3.13 13.24
CA SER A 105 6.59 -2.74 13.58
C SER A 105 6.85 -1.28 13.22
N ALA A 106 7.43 -0.53 14.13
CA ALA A 106 7.94 0.81 13.85
C ALA A 106 9.06 0.73 12.80
N ILE A 107 9.08 1.71 11.90
CA ILE A 107 10.07 1.81 10.83
C ILE A 107 10.96 3.02 11.10
N PRO A 108 12.28 2.82 11.22
CA PRO A 108 13.22 3.93 11.27
C PRO A 108 13.16 4.73 9.97
N PHE A 109 13.20 6.05 10.09
CA PHE A 109 13.17 6.91 8.91
C PHE A 109 14.03 8.16 9.10
N GLU A 110 14.43 8.72 7.98
CA GLU A 110 15.09 10.03 7.90
C GLU A 110 14.27 10.92 6.97
N GLN A 111 14.02 12.15 7.37
CA GLN A 111 13.39 13.15 6.52
C GLN A 111 14.31 14.34 6.30
N LYS A 112 14.55 14.66 5.03
CA LYS A 112 15.25 15.88 4.59
C LYS A 112 14.31 16.62 3.64
N GLU A 113 13.83 17.78 4.05
CA GLU A 113 12.85 18.56 3.29
C GLU A 113 11.64 17.70 2.87
N GLN A 114 11.42 17.50 1.57
CA GLN A 114 10.33 16.72 1.01
C GLN A 114 10.68 15.22 0.83
N THR A 115 11.93 14.82 1.07
CA THR A 115 12.36 13.45 0.88
C THR A 115 12.36 12.69 2.20
N VAL A 116 11.61 11.59 2.25
CA VAL A 116 11.58 10.63 3.36
C VAL A 116 12.24 9.33 2.92
N ARG A 117 13.12 8.80 3.75
CA ARG A 117 13.77 7.50 3.56
C ARG A 117 13.35 6.58 4.69
N LEU A 118 12.59 5.54 4.38
CA LEU A 118 12.20 4.49 5.32
C LEU A 118 13.23 3.36 5.27
N ASP A 119 13.69 2.89 6.43
CA ASP A 119 14.56 1.71 6.53
C ASP A 119 13.71 0.45 6.71
N LEU A 120 13.63 -0.38 5.69
CA LEU A 120 12.82 -1.60 5.66
C LEU A 120 13.61 -2.87 6.00
N THR A 121 14.87 -2.76 6.45
CA THR A 121 15.77 -3.90 6.67
C THR A 121 15.20 -4.94 7.62
N GLY A 122 14.40 -4.53 8.61
CA GLY A 122 13.78 -5.41 9.60
C GLY A 122 12.39 -5.94 9.23
N ILE A 123 11.86 -5.59 8.05
CA ILE A 123 10.51 -6.01 7.66
C ILE A 123 10.57 -7.34 6.90
N PRO A 124 9.97 -8.43 7.45
CA PRO A 124 9.95 -9.72 6.77
C PRO A 124 9.02 -9.66 5.55
N ILE A 125 9.45 -10.26 4.43
CA ILE A 125 8.64 -10.36 3.22
C ILE A 125 7.57 -11.44 3.42
N LEU A 126 6.33 -11.15 3.01
CA LEU A 126 5.26 -12.13 2.91
C LEU A 126 4.85 -12.31 1.44
N THR A 127 5.34 -13.37 0.83
CA THR A 127 5.12 -13.67 -0.60
C THR A 127 3.67 -14.03 -0.94
N ALA A 128 2.82 -14.25 0.06
CA ALA A 128 1.39 -14.47 -0.14
C ALA A 128 0.65 -13.22 -0.66
N PHE A 129 1.22 -12.03 -0.47
CA PHE A 129 0.68 -10.75 -0.91
C PHE A 129 1.54 -10.13 -1.99
N TYR A 130 0.93 -9.28 -2.81
CA TYR A 130 1.59 -8.57 -3.92
C TYR A 130 2.01 -7.14 -3.57
N ALA A 131 1.72 -6.69 -2.36
CA ALA A 131 2.06 -5.34 -1.90
C ALA A 131 2.19 -5.28 -0.38
N GLU A 132 3.07 -4.39 0.08
CA GLU A 132 3.19 -3.99 1.48
C GLU A 132 2.68 -2.57 1.67
N CYS A 133 2.12 -2.27 2.85
CA CYS A 133 1.62 -0.95 3.19
C CYS A 133 2.31 -0.40 4.44
N PHE A 134 2.79 0.82 4.35
CA PHE A 134 3.45 1.56 5.41
C PHE A 134 2.63 2.79 5.77
N LYS A 135 2.27 2.91 7.04
CA LYS A 135 1.58 4.08 7.59
C LYS A 135 2.61 5.09 8.08
N LEU A 136 2.47 6.33 7.64
CA LEU A 136 3.25 7.47 8.10
C LEU A 136 2.29 8.46 8.76
N VAL A 137 2.51 8.74 10.04
CA VAL A 137 1.72 9.73 10.79
C VAL A 137 2.31 11.11 10.55
N LEU A 138 1.48 12.07 10.15
CA LEU A 138 1.87 13.46 9.97
C LEU A 138 1.93 14.18 11.32
N GLN A 139 2.82 15.21 11.41
CA GLN A 139 2.89 16.12 12.56
C GLN A 139 1.77 17.15 12.52
#